data_20114731a56514d4d4f618e8e3a2e275
#
_entry.id   20114731a56514d4d4f618e8e3a2e275
#
_cell.length_a   1.000
_cell.length_b   1.000
_cell.length_c   1.000
_cell.angle_alpha   90.00
_cell.angle_beta   90.00
_cell.angle_gamma   90.00
#
_symmetry.space_group_name_H-M   'P 1'
#
loop_
_entity.id
_entity.type
_entity.pdbx_description
1 polymer ?
#
loop_
_entity_poly.entity_id
_entity_poly.type
_entity_poly.pdbx_seq_one_letter_code
_entity_poly.pdbx_strand_id
1 'polypeptide(L)'
;MEQKTQLYVLTGFLGSGKTTILLKLLETLKDKKIGIIQNEFGKLSIDGDILRNDDIKMVELNRGSIFCSCLRLSFVEALAEMASYHFDYLFVESSGIGDPSNVLEIIEATKQITGDCFDYRGSLCLVDAVNFLDQLDDLESVHRQLKHCHMAVLTKIDLVDA
;
A
#
# COMPACT_ATOMS: atom_id res chain seq x y z
N MET A 1 22.92 -0.82 -14.86
CA MET A 1 21.81 -0.01 -14.31
C MET A 1 21.37 -0.71 -13.03
N GLU A 2 21.37 0.00 -11.91
CA GLU A 2 20.85 -0.56 -10.66
C GLU A 2 19.35 -0.87 -10.83
N GLN A 3 18.93 -2.02 -10.32
CA GLN A 3 17.53 -2.43 -10.37
C GLN A 3 16.74 -1.53 -9.43
N LYS A 4 15.72 -0.82 -9.96
CA LYS A 4 14.84 0.01 -9.13
C LYS A 4 13.90 -0.85 -8.30
N THR A 5 13.60 -0.42 -7.09
CA THR A 5 12.57 -1.02 -6.23
C THR A 5 11.18 -0.84 -6.87
N GLN A 6 10.46 -1.94 -7.11
CA GLN A 6 9.11 -1.89 -7.65
C GLN A 6 8.12 -1.49 -6.56
N LEU A 7 7.50 -0.31 -6.69
CA LEU A 7 6.59 0.27 -5.70
C LEU A 7 5.13 0.04 -6.09
N TYR A 8 4.36 -0.56 -5.20
CA TYR A 8 2.92 -0.78 -5.31
C TYR A 8 2.18 -0.13 -4.16
N VAL A 9 1.03 0.47 -4.43
CA VAL A 9 0.12 1.00 -3.41
C VAL A 9 -1.11 0.10 -3.29
N LEU A 10 -1.42 -0.33 -2.08
CA LEU A 10 -2.64 -1.04 -1.74
C LEU A 10 -3.63 -0.05 -1.14
N THR A 11 -4.75 0.17 -1.81
CA THR A 11 -5.86 1.01 -1.36
C THR A 11 -7.16 0.20 -1.30
N GLY A 12 -8.21 0.78 -0.81
CA GLY A 12 -9.50 0.13 -0.63
C GLY A 12 -10.10 0.45 0.73
N PHE A 13 -11.43 0.39 0.83
CA PHE A 13 -12.15 0.76 2.04
C PHE A 13 -11.81 -0.13 3.24
N LEU A 14 -12.23 0.28 4.43
CA LEU A 14 -12.03 -0.51 5.67
C LEU A 14 -12.63 -1.91 5.52
N GLY A 15 -11.88 -2.92 5.92
CA GLY A 15 -12.30 -4.32 5.83
C GLY A 15 -12.28 -4.92 4.42
N SER A 16 -11.78 -4.23 3.39
CA SER A 16 -11.70 -4.74 2.01
C SER A 16 -10.65 -5.85 1.81
N GLY A 17 -9.86 -6.18 2.83
CA GLY A 17 -8.88 -7.27 2.77
C GLY A 17 -7.46 -6.84 2.37
N LYS A 18 -7.09 -5.56 2.48
CA LYS A 18 -5.73 -5.05 2.16
C LYS A 18 -4.64 -5.84 2.87
N THR A 19 -4.73 -5.91 4.19
CA THR A 19 -3.78 -6.67 5.02
C THR A 19 -3.72 -8.15 4.65
N THR A 20 -4.88 -8.77 4.37
CA THR A 20 -4.94 -10.19 3.97
C THR A 20 -4.21 -10.45 2.65
N ILE A 21 -4.39 -9.57 1.66
CA ILE A 21 -3.68 -9.66 0.38
C ILE A 21 -2.19 -9.40 0.58
N LEU A 22 -1.83 -8.40 1.40
CA LEU A 22 -0.42 -8.14 1.69
C LEU A 22 0.27 -9.36 2.28
N LEU A 23 -0.33 -10.02 3.27
CA LEU A 23 0.22 -11.26 3.86
C LEU A 23 0.40 -12.37 2.82
N LYS A 24 -0.57 -12.59 1.93
CA LYS A 24 -0.45 -13.57 0.84
C LYS A 24 0.67 -13.22 -0.16
N LEU A 25 0.86 -11.92 -0.44
CA LEU A 25 1.98 -11.47 -1.27
C LEU A 25 3.32 -11.75 -0.61
N LEU A 26 3.46 -11.50 0.70
CA LEU A 26 4.68 -11.80 1.46
C LEU A 26 5.01 -13.31 1.45
N GLU A 27 4.01 -14.18 1.64
CA GLU A 27 4.19 -15.63 1.54
C GLU A 27 4.64 -16.07 0.14
N THR A 28 4.08 -15.45 -0.91
CA THR A 28 4.40 -15.78 -2.31
C THR A 28 5.80 -15.29 -2.71
N LEU A 29 6.21 -14.16 -2.15
CA LEU A 29 7.46 -13.48 -2.48
C LEU A 29 8.57 -13.70 -1.43
N LYS A 30 8.51 -14.79 -0.67
CA LYS A 30 9.40 -15.08 0.47
C LYS A 30 10.90 -15.05 0.16
N ASP A 31 11.28 -15.23 -1.11
CA ASP A 31 12.68 -15.22 -1.56
C ASP A 31 13.11 -13.83 -2.09
N LYS A 32 12.31 -12.80 -1.81
CA LYS A 32 12.54 -11.42 -2.26
C LYS A 32 12.76 -10.48 -1.09
N LYS A 33 13.53 -9.43 -1.32
CA LYS A 33 13.69 -8.34 -0.36
C LYS A 33 12.48 -7.41 -0.45
N ILE A 34 11.73 -7.28 0.65
CA ILE A 34 10.45 -6.57 0.65
C ILE A 34 10.45 -5.46 1.70
N GLY A 35 10.14 -4.25 1.26
CA GLY A 35 9.78 -3.14 2.13
C GLY A 35 8.27 -3.02 2.27
N ILE A 36 7.80 -2.60 3.44
CA ILE A 36 6.39 -2.33 3.72
C ILE A 36 6.29 -0.98 4.40
N ILE A 37 5.48 -0.08 3.85
CA ILE A 37 5.05 1.14 4.53
C ILE A 37 3.57 0.99 4.83
N GLN A 38 3.21 1.03 6.12
CA GLN A 38 1.84 0.86 6.59
C GLN A 38 1.34 2.12 7.26
N ASN A 39 0.12 2.54 6.92
CA ASN A 39 -0.50 3.78 7.43
C ASN A 39 -1.58 3.54 8.49
N GLU A 40 -1.79 2.36 8.98
CA GLU A 40 -2.84 2.09 9.94
C GLU A 40 -2.30 1.46 11.22
N PHE A 41 -2.65 2.08 12.36
CA PHE A 41 -2.29 1.59 13.67
C PHE A 41 -2.98 0.25 13.98
N GLY A 42 -2.18 -0.74 14.16
CA GLY A 42 -2.55 -1.94 14.89
C GLY A 42 -3.51 -2.86 14.17
N LYS A 43 -2.95 -3.85 13.56
CA LYS A 43 -3.47 -5.23 13.42
C LYS A 43 -2.73 -6.06 12.39
N LEU A 44 -1.58 -5.67 11.91
CA LEU A 44 -0.68 -6.68 11.43
C LEU A 44 -0.01 -7.30 12.68
N SER A 45 -0.72 -8.23 13.36
CA SER A 45 0.00 -9.37 13.89
C SER A 45 0.48 -10.17 12.68
N ILE A 46 1.43 -9.61 11.94
CA ILE A 46 2.29 -10.45 11.12
C ILE A 46 2.90 -11.37 12.14
N ASP A 47 2.57 -12.66 12.06
CA ASP A 47 3.17 -13.66 12.93
C ASP A 47 4.67 -13.38 12.94
N GLY A 48 5.23 -13.26 14.15
CA GLY A 48 6.62 -12.87 14.32
C GLY A 48 7.61 -13.73 13.53
N ASP A 49 7.16 -14.84 12.96
CA ASP A 49 7.91 -15.72 12.08
C ASP A 49 8.08 -15.16 10.65
N ILE A 50 7.13 -14.38 10.14
CA ILE A 50 7.26 -13.70 8.82
C ILE A 50 8.20 -12.49 8.94
N LEU A 51 8.14 -11.74 10.06
CA LEU A 51 9.03 -10.60 10.32
C LEU A 51 10.44 -11.01 10.79
N ARG A 52 10.68 -12.26 11.13
CA ARG A 52 12.02 -12.79 11.45
C ARG A 52 12.89 -13.00 10.22
N ASN A 53 12.35 -12.81 9.04
CA ASN A 53 13.14 -12.82 7.81
C ASN A 53 13.86 -11.47 7.69
N ASP A 54 15.19 -11.47 7.72
CA ASP A 54 16.04 -10.28 7.55
C ASP A 54 15.81 -9.57 6.19
N ASP A 55 15.10 -10.21 5.26
CA ASP A 55 14.75 -9.69 3.95
C ASP A 55 13.44 -8.86 3.95
N ILE A 56 12.72 -8.77 5.07
CA ILE A 56 11.49 -7.97 5.20
C ILE A 56 11.72 -6.82 6.18
N LYS A 57 11.48 -5.59 5.73
CA LYS A 57 11.48 -4.41 6.59
C LYS A 57 10.15 -3.69 6.54
N MET A 58 9.63 -3.35 7.69
CA MET A 58 8.38 -2.59 7.84
C MET A 58 8.61 -1.25 8.54
N VAL A 59 7.99 -0.19 8.00
CA VAL A 59 7.87 1.13 8.63
C VAL A 59 6.40 1.47 8.80
N GLU A 60 6.03 1.80 10.03
CA GLU A 60 4.68 2.26 10.36
C GLU A 60 4.62 3.78 10.40
N LEU A 61 3.64 4.35 9.71
CA LEU A 61 3.37 5.79 9.76
C LEU A 61 2.29 6.08 10.81
N ASN A 62 2.70 6.75 11.86
CA ASN A 62 1.82 7.10 12.98
C ASN A 62 0.96 8.33 12.64
N ARG A 63 -0.38 8.14 12.64
CA ARG A 63 -1.46 9.14 12.53
C ARG A 63 -1.83 9.61 11.12
N GLY A 64 -3.11 9.40 10.77
CA GLY A 64 -3.80 9.95 9.61
C GLY A 64 -3.56 9.21 8.29
N SER A 65 -4.16 9.68 7.19
CA SER A 65 -3.96 9.07 5.86
C SER A 65 -2.66 9.57 5.23
N ILE A 66 -1.83 8.67 4.68
CA ILE A 66 -0.60 9.01 3.93
C ILE A 66 -0.84 10.02 2.81
N PHE A 67 -2.06 10.11 2.33
CA PHE A 67 -2.44 11.01 1.25
C PHE A 67 -3.03 12.34 1.75
N CYS A 68 -3.13 12.54 3.07
CA CYS A 68 -3.47 13.85 3.63
C CYS A 68 -2.28 14.79 3.50
N SER A 69 -2.53 16.07 3.20
CA SER A 69 -1.50 17.10 3.06
C SER A 69 -0.60 17.25 4.30
N CYS A 70 -1.10 16.93 5.48
CA CYS A 70 -0.36 16.99 6.75
C CYS A 70 0.64 15.82 6.94
N LEU A 71 0.54 14.74 6.15
CA LEU A 71 1.40 13.55 6.28
C LEU A 71 2.28 13.28 5.05
N ARG A 72 2.22 14.15 4.03
CA ARG A 72 3.11 14.04 2.86
C ARG A 72 4.58 13.96 3.28
N LEU A 73 4.98 14.76 4.27
CA LEU A 73 6.36 14.78 4.75
C LEU A 73 6.75 13.42 5.36
N SER A 74 5.92 12.87 6.25
CA SER A 74 6.20 11.57 6.87
C SER A 74 6.26 10.43 5.85
N PHE A 75 5.47 10.51 4.77
CA PHE A 75 5.56 9.52 3.70
C PHE A 75 6.82 9.70 2.86
N VAL A 76 7.23 10.92 2.56
CA VAL A 76 8.53 11.21 1.90
C VAL A 76 9.69 10.70 2.76
N GLU A 77 9.67 10.93 4.07
CA GLU A 77 10.68 10.45 5.01
C GLU A 77 10.74 8.92 5.04
N ALA A 78 9.59 8.24 5.07
CA ALA A 78 9.54 6.78 5.02
C ALA A 78 10.07 6.23 3.68
N LEU A 79 9.72 6.84 2.56
CA LEU A 79 10.27 6.47 1.26
C LEU A 79 11.79 6.68 1.21
N ALA A 80 12.28 7.79 1.77
CA ALA A 80 13.70 8.08 1.86
C ALA A 80 14.44 7.04 2.73
N GLU A 81 13.87 6.64 3.85
CA GLU A 81 14.40 5.55 4.67
C GLU A 81 14.46 4.25 3.87
N MET A 82 13.36 3.86 3.21
CA MET A 82 13.26 2.62 2.44
C MET A 82 14.22 2.59 1.24
N ALA A 83 14.54 3.72 0.64
CA ALA A 83 15.45 3.80 -0.50
C ALA A 83 16.85 3.24 -0.19
N SER A 84 17.30 3.32 1.07
CA SER A 84 18.63 2.85 1.48
C SER A 84 18.79 1.32 1.51
N TYR A 85 17.67 0.58 1.47
CA TYR A 85 17.69 -0.90 1.63
C TYR A 85 17.72 -1.67 0.30
N HIS A 86 17.49 -1.04 -0.85
CA HIS A 86 17.48 -1.68 -2.18
C HIS A 86 16.58 -2.92 -2.24
N PHE A 87 15.28 -2.74 -1.99
CA PHE A 87 14.29 -3.81 -2.06
C PHE A 87 13.98 -4.23 -3.51
N ASP A 88 13.55 -5.48 -3.70
CA ASP A 88 12.90 -5.91 -4.94
C ASP A 88 11.51 -5.28 -5.07
N TYR A 89 10.76 -5.27 -3.96
CA TYR A 89 9.39 -4.73 -3.87
C TYR A 89 9.21 -3.83 -2.67
N LEU A 90 8.43 -2.77 -2.86
CA LEU A 90 7.95 -1.90 -1.78
C LEU A 90 6.42 -1.82 -1.86
N PHE A 91 5.75 -2.34 -0.83
CA PHE A 91 4.30 -2.24 -0.69
C PHE A 91 3.94 -1.11 0.27
N VAL A 92 3.03 -0.25 -0.17
CA VAL A 92 2.48 0.85 0.63
C VAL A 92 1.01 0.56 0.91
N GLU A 93 0.67 0.20 2.14
CA GLU A 93 -0.72 0.00 2.55
C GLU A 93 -1.31 1.33 3.03
N SER A 94 -2.31 1.85 2.30
CA SER A 94 -3.02 3.07 2.67
C SER A 94 -4.09 2.80 3.72
N SER A 95 -4.48 3.84 4.47
CA SER A 95 -5.68 3.79 5.31
C SER A 95 -6.94 3.52 4.48
N GLY A 96 -7.99 3.00 5.12
CA GLY A 96 -9.25 2.66 4.45
C GLY A 96 -9.99 3.82 3.77
N ILE A 97 -9.57 5.06 4.01
CA ILE A 97 -10.10 6.28 3.38
C ILE A 97 -9.06 6.99 2.50
N GLY A 98 -7.89 6.40 2.32
CA GLY A 98 -6.78 6.99 1.56
C GLY A 98 -7.08 7.09 0.06
N ASP A 99 -6.85 8.25 -0.52
CA ASP A 99 -6.98 8.53 -1.96
C ASP A 99 -5.58 8.49 -2.63
N PRO A 100 -5.33 7.56 -3.57
CA PRO A 100 -4.01 7.40 -4.19
C PRO A 100 -3.70 8.45 -5.26
N SER A 101 -4.54 9.46 -5.48
CA SER A 101 -4.41 10.43 -6.58
C SER A 101 -3.10 11.21 -6.61
N ASN A 102 -2.47 11.43 -5.45
CA ASN A 102 -1.25 12.23 -5.31
C ASN A 102 0.04 11.40 -5.11
N VAL A 103 -0.04 10.08 -5.24
CA VAL A 103 1.12 9.19 -5.04
C VAL A 103 2.28 9.54 -5.96
N LEU A 104 2.01 9.77 -7.25
CA LEU A 104 3.04 10.13 -8.22
C LEU A 104 3.76 11.44 -7.84
N GLU A 105 3.01 12.45 -7.40
CA GLU A 105 3.58 13.73 -6.96
C GLU A 105 4.53 13.54 -5.77
N ILE A 106 4.16 12.66 -4.83
CA ILE A 106 4.98 12.36 -3.66
C ILE A 106 6.26 11.59 -4.06
N ILE A 107 6.15 10.61 -4.96
CA ILE A 107 7.30 9.86 -5.47
C ILE A 107 8.26 10.81 -6.21
N GLU A 108 7.75 11.71 -7.05
CA GLU A 108 8.59 12.69 -7.74
C GLU A 108 9.28 13.65 -6.76
N ALA A 109 8.59 14.09 -5.70
CA ALA A 109 9.21 14.89 -4.65
C ALA A 109 10.32 14.10 -3.91
N THR A 110 10.13 12.81 -3.70
CA THR A 110 11.12 11.94 -3.05
C THR A 110 12.39 11.77 -3.90
N LYS A 111 12.28 11.79 -5.23
CA LYS A 111 13.45 11.70 -6.14
C LYS A 111 14.51 12.78 -5.89
N GLN A 112 14.10 13.95 -5.41
CA GLN A 112 15.03 15.04 -5.06
C GLN A 112 15.98 14.64 -3.90
N ILE A 113 15.54 13.71 -3.05
CA ILE A 113 16.25 13.27 -1.84
C ILE A 113 16.99 11.95 -2.11
N THR A 114 16.34 11.00 -2.78
CA THR A 114 16.81 9.61 -2.90
C THR A 114 17.37 9.26 -4.28
N GLY A 115 17.27 10.17 -5.25
CA GLY A 115 17.46 9.81 -6.64
C GLY A 115 16.29 8.99 -7.19
N ASP A 116 16.42 8.48 -8.40
CA ASP A 116 15.37 7.74 -9.13
C ASP A 116 15.43 6.24 -8.81
N CYS A 117 15.24 5.89 -7.51
CA CYS A 117 15.38 4.52 -7.00
C CYS A 117 14.08 3.70 -7.02
N PHE A 118 12.90 4.34 -7.20
CA PHE A 118 11.61 3.66 -7.24
C PHE A 118 11.02 3.61 -8.65
N ASP A 119 10.47 2.44 -9.01
CA ASP A 119 9.65 2.21 -10.19
C ASP A 119 8.19 2.03 -9.75
N TYR A 120 7.38 3.08 -9.86
CA TYR A 120 5.97 3.03 -9.47
C TYR A 120 5.17 2.18 -10.44
N ARG A 121 4.69 1.04 -9.96
CA ARG A 121 3.95 0.03 -10.75
C ARG A 121 2.44 0.22 -10.70
N GLY A 122 1.95 1.07 -9.81
CA GLY A 122 0.54 1.44 -9.72
C GLY A 122 -0.11 1.19 -8.37
N SER A 123 -1.37 1.57 -8.27
CA SER A 123 -2.24 1.35 -7.12
C SER A 123 -3.27 0.26 -7.41
N LEU A 124 -3.41 -0.66 -6.45
CA LEU A 124 -4.36 -1.76 -6.43
C LEU A 124 -5.48 -1.40 -5.45
N CYS A 125 -6.71 -1.25 -5.93
CA CYS A 125 -7.87 -1.00 -5.09
C CYS A 125 -8.57 -2.32 -4.75
N LEU A 126 -8.56 -2.70 -3.46
CA LEU A 126 -9.27 -3.88 -2.96
C LEU A 126 -10.73 -3.51 -2.76
N VAL A 127 -11.61 -4.25 -3.42
CA VAL A 127 -13.07 -4.02 -3.43
C VAL A 127 -13.75 -5.22 -2.77
N ASP A 128 -14.41 -4.97 -1.64
CA ASP A 128 -15.20 -5.97 -0.92
C ASP A 128 -16.49 -6.27 -1.70
N ALA A 129 -16.55 -7.43 -2.35
CA ALA A 129 -17.69 -7.81 -3.20
C ALA A 129 -19.03 -7.85 -2.43
N VAL A 130 -19.01 -8.08 -1.11
CA VAL A 130 -20.23 -8.16 -0.28
C VAL A 130 -20.84 -6.78 -0.05
N ASN A 131 -19.99 -5.78 0.26
CA ASN A 131 -20.45 -4.47 0.75
C ASN A 131 -20.24 -3.34 -0.27
N PHE A 132 -19.69 -3.64 -1.43
CA PHE A 132 -19.22 -2.63 -2.39
C PHE A 132 -20.33 -1.69 -2.87
N LEU A 133 -21.51 -2.21 -3.23
CA LEU A 133 -22.58 -1.39 -3.78
C LEU A 133 -23.09 -0.36 -2.76
N ASP A 134 -23.31 -0.79 -1.51
CA ASP A 134 -23.72 0.11 -0.43
C ASP A 134 -22.65 1.15 -0.12
N GLN A 135 -21.37 0.73 -0.10
CA GLN A 135 -20.24 1.64 0.12
C GLN A 135 -20.06 2.65 -1.02
N LEU A 136 -20.31 2.23 -2.26
CA LEU A 136 -20.20 3.10 -3.43
C LEU A 136 -21.22 4.22 -3.38
N ASP A 137 -22.46 3.92 -3.01
CA ASP A 137 -23.55 4.90 -2.95
C ASP A 137 -23.35 5.93 -1.82
N ASP A 138 -22.76 5.51 -0.69
CA ASP A 138 -22.68 6.34 0.51
C ASP A 138 -21.34 7.06 0.71
N LEU A 139 -20.24 6.59 0.05
CA LEU A 139 -18.88 6.99 0.40
C LEU A 139 -18.08 7.55 -0.78
N GLU A 140 -17.86 8.86 -0.79
CA GLU A 140 -17.00 9.53 -1.78
C GLU A 140 -15.56 8.96 -1.82
N SER A 141 -15.05 8.49 -0.69
CA SER A 141 -13.71 7.88 -0.61
C SER A 141 -13.59 6.63 -1.48
N VAL A 142 -14.64 5.81 -1.58
CA VAL A 142 -14.68 4.61 -2.42
C VAL A 142 -14.64 4.99 -3.90
N HIS A 143 -15.41 6.00 -4.31
CA HIS A 143 -15.36 6.54 -5.67
C HIS A 143 -13.97 7.02 -6.04
N ARG A 144 -13.32 7.78 -5.15
CA ARG A 144 -11.97 8.32 -5.39
C ARG A 144 -10.92 7.22 -5.48
N GLN A 145 -10.99 6.22 -4.62
CA GLN A 145 -10.09 5.07 -4.66
C GLN A 145 -10.18 4.32 -5.99
N LEU A 146 -11.40 4.05 -6.46
CA LEU A 146 -11.63 3.41 -7.75
C LEU A 146 -11.19 4.27 -8.93
N LYS A 147 -11.52 5.55 -8.90
CA LYS A 147 -11.17 6.48 -9.99
C LYS A 147 -9.67 6.60 -10.20
N HIS A 148 -8.89 6.53 -9.13
CA HIS A 148 -7.45 6.77 -9.16
C HIS A 148 -6.60 5.50 -9.00
N CYS A 149 -7.22 4.31 -8.96
CA CYS A 149 -6.47 3.06 -9.00
C CYS A 149 -6.12 2.65 -10.44
N HIS A 150 -5.08 1.82 -10.55
CA HIS A 150 -4.68 1.22 -11.82
C HIS A 150 -5.34 -0.15 -12.04
N MET A 151 -5.70 -0.81 -10.94
CA MET A 151 -6.36 -2.11 -10.96
C MET A 151 -7.31 -2.23 -9.77
N ALA A 152 -8.53 -2.68 -10.00
CA ALA A 152 -9.46 -3.09 -8.96
C ALA A 152 -9.38 -4.62 -8.78
N VAL A 153 -9.29 -5.05 -7.52
CA VAL A 153 -9.23 -6.46 -7.13
C VAL A 153 -10.44 -6.78 -6.26
N LEU A 154 -11.34 -7.61 -6.77
CA LEU A 154 -12.49 -8.09 -6.00
C LEU A 154 -12.05 -9.08 -4.95
N THR A 155 -12.45 -8.84 -3.71
CA THR A 155 -12.21 -9.71 -2.56
C THR A 155 -13.53 -10.29 -2.06
N LYS A 156 -13.48 -11.35 -1.25
CA LYS A 156 -14.65 -12.02 -0.65
C LYS A 156 -15.69 -12.48 -1.69
N ILE A 157 -15.23 -12.83 -2.89
CA ILE A 157 -16.09 -13.32 -3.98
C ILE A 157 -16.76 -14.66 -3.66
N ASP A 158 -16.22 -15.39 -2.71
CA ASP A 158 -16.77 -16.64 -2.13
C ASP A 158 -18.00 -16.41 -1.25
N LEU A 159 -18.30 -15.17 -0.89
CA LEU A 159 -19.44 -14.78 -0.03
C LEU A 159 -20.60 -14.14 -0.81
N VAL A 160 -20.49 -14.06 -2.13
CA VAL A 160 -21.56 -13.51 -2.99
C VAL A 160 -21.97 -14.53 -4.03
N ASP A 161 -23.24 -14.51 -4.40
CA ASP A 161 -23.75 -15.32 -5.51
C ASP A 161 -23.28 -14.76 -6.87
N ALA A 162 -23.03 -15.65 -7.82
CA ALA A 162 -22.55 -15.30 -9.15
C ALA A 162 -23.69 -14.73 -10.03
#